data_dc940ee1db835b5870a7a6494e153685
#
_entry.id   dc940ee1db835b5870a7a6494e153685
#
_cell.length_a   1.000
_cell.length_b   1.000
_cell.length_c   1.000
_cell.angle_alpha   90.00
_cell.angle_beta   90.00
_cell.angle_gamma   90.00
#
_symmetry.space_group_name_H-M   'P 1'
#
loop_
_entity.id
_entity.type
_entity.pdbx_description
1 polymer ?
#
loop_
_entity_poly.entity_id
_entity_poly.type
_entity_poly.pdbx_seq_one_letter_code
_entity_poly.pdbx_strand_id
1 'polypeptide(L)'
;MTSTGVRVGMVTFDTRDAVRLASWWAGALGGRVEQHEGFAMLLPAAPGGLTLGFQQLDDPTPGKNRQHLDLAADDVAATVGRLVAAGAQPVGEHSLPDGFTWTVLADPDGNQFCVSPAHGS
;
A
#
# COMPACT_ATOMS: atom_id res chain seq x y z
N MET A 1 -24.01 4.02 8.43
CA MET A 1 -22.58 4.04 8.02
C MET A 1 -22.46 4.58 6.62
N THR A 2 -21.48 5.41 6.38
CA THR A 2 -21.28 6.05 5.10
C THR A 2 -20.08 5.43 4.39
N SER A 3 -20.31 4.97 3.15
CA SER A 3 -19.20 4.52 2.31
C SER A 3 -18.58 5.73 1.61
N THR A 4 -17.27 5.81 1.58
CA THR A 4 -16.54 6.88 0.92
C THR A 4 -15.94 6.45 -0.41
N GLY A 5 -16.12 5.18 -0.81
CA GLY A 5 -15.43 4.62 -1.97
C GLY A 5 -13.93 4.45 -1.76
N VAL A 6 -13.50 4.46 -0.51
CA VAL A 6 -12.08 4.33 -0.13
C VAL A 6 -11.94 3.21 0.89
N ARG A 7 -10.93 2.38 0.71
CA ARG A 7 -10.64 1.30 1.64
C ARG A 7 -9.14 1.08 1.72
N VAL A 8 -8.70 0.41 2.79
CA VAL A 8 -7.32 -0.05 2.88
C VAL A 8 -7.20 -1.24 1.94
N GLY A 9 -6.46 -1.07 0.85
CA GLY A 9 -6.24 -2.16 -0.11
C GLY A 9 -5.11 -3.07 0.31
N MET A 10 -4.10 -2.51 0.98
CA MET A 10 -2.90 -3.27 1.30
C MET A 10 -2.12 -2.52 2.38
N VAL A 11 -1.44 -3.26 3.24
CA VAL A 11 -0.41 -2.72 4.13
C VAL A 11 0.94 -3.15 3.56
N THR A 12 1.81 -2.20 3.28
CA THR A 12 3.07 -2.44 2.60
C THR A 12 4.24 -2.27 3.55
N PHE A 13 5.15 -3.26 3.52
CA PHE A 13 6.40 -3.27 4.26
C PHE A 13 7.55 -2.97 3.31
N ASP A 14 8.43 -2.07 3.70
CA ASP A 14 9.69 -1.87 3.00
C ASP A 14 10.70 -2.89 3.52
N THR A 15 11.42 -3.54 2.62
CA THR A 15 12.34 -4.63 2.99
C THR A 15 13.46 -4.75 1.96
N ARG A 16 14.55 -5.33 2.37
CA ARG A 16 15.66 -5.64 1.46
C ARG A 16 15.45 -6.94 0.68
N ASP A 17 14.51 -7.78 1.13
CA ASP A 17 14.24 -9.06 0.47
C ASP A 17 12.74 -9.34 0.56
N ALA A 18 12.01 -8.93 -0.48
CA ALA A 18 10.55 -8.98 -0.51
C ALA A 18 10.01 -10.42 -0.43
N VAL A 19 10.60 -11.34 -1.19
CA VAL A 19 10.10 -12.72 -1.23
C VAL A 19 10.36 -13.42 0.09
N ARG A 20 11.54 -13.21 0.67
CA ARG A 20 11.86 -13.83 1.95
C ARG A 20 10.93 -13.37 3.05
N LEU A 21 10.67 -12.05 3.12
CA LEU A 21 9.80 -11.52 4.16
C LEU A 21 8.35 -11.95 3.94
N ALA A 22 7.87 -11.92 2.70
CA ALA A 22 6.53 -12.40 2.38
C ALA A 22 6.35 -13.88 2.77
N SER A 23 7.37 -14.70 2.51
CA SER A 23 7.34 -16.13 2.85
C SER A 23 7.31 -16.34 4.36
N TRP A 24 8.03 -15.52 5.11
CA TRP A 24 8.01 -15.58 6.57
C TRP A 24 6.57 -15.31 7.09
N TRP A 25 5.94 -14.26 6.57
CA TRP A 25 4.58 -13.93 6.98
C TRP A 25 3.57 -14.98 6.52
N ALA A 26 3.79 -15.59 5.34
CA ALA A 26 2.94 -16.70 4.89
C ALA A 26 3.00 -17.88 5.84
N GLY A 27 4.18 -18.15 6.42
CA GLY A 27 4.33 -19.19 7.44
C GLY A 27 3.52 -18.87 8.71
N ALA A 28 3.44 -17.60 9.06
CA ALA A 28 2.71 -17.17 10.26
C ALA A 28 1.19 -17.08 10.04
N LEU A 29 0.76 -16.62 8.88
CA LEU A 29 -0.64 -16.26 8.62
C LEU A 29 -1.35 -17.19 7.64
N GLY A 30 -0.62 -18.01 6.90
CA GLY A 30 -1.15 -18.71 5.75
C GLY A 30 -1.25 -17.76 4.55
N GLY A 31 -1.94 -18.21 3.52
CA GLY A 31 -2.11 -17.41 2.32
C GLY A 31 -1.12 -17.80 1.23
N ARG A 32 -1.08 -16.99 0.19
CA ARG A 32 -0.30 -17.28 -1.01
C ARG A 32 0.61 -16.12 -1.35
N VAL A 33 1.91 -16.41 -1.51
CA VAL A 33 2.89 -15.41 -1.96
C VAL A 33 2.81 -15.28 -3.47
N GLU A 34 2.68 -14.04 -3.94
CA GLU A 34 2.71 -13.69 -5.35
C GLU A 34 3.90 -12.79 -5.59
N GLN A 35 4.83 -13.26 -6.42
CA GLN A 35 6.10 -12.58 -6.64
C GLN A 35 6.04 -11.72 -7.90
N HIS A 36 6.54 -10.49 -7.78
CA HIS A 36 6.74 -9.58 -8.91
C HIS A 36 8.17 -9.06 -8.85
N GLU A 37 8.61 -8.40 -9.91
CA GLU A 37 9.94 -7.79 -9.92
C GLU A 37 10.00 -6.65 -8.91
N GLY A 38 10.86 -6.79 -7.88
CA GLY A 38 11.02 -5.78 -6.84
C GLY A 38 9.87 -5.66 -5.85
N PHE A 39 8.94 -6.62 -5.87
CA PHE A 39 7.75 -6.55 -5.05
C PHE A 39 7.16 -7.94 -4.86
N ALA A 40 6.58 -8.18 -3.70
CA ALA A 40 5.82 -9.39 -3.44
C ALA A 40 4.54 -9.06 -2.70
N MET A 41 3.52 -9.89 -2.86
CA MET A 41 2.28 -9.77 -2.10
C MET A 41 2.01 -11.08 -1.38
N LEU A 42 1.42 -10.97 -0.20
CA LEU A 42 0.82 -12.11 0.48
C LEU A 42 -0.69 -11.95 0.41
N LEU A 43 -1.31 -12.79 -0.41
CA LEU A 43 -2.76 -12.80 -0.54
C LEU A 43 -3.36 -13.57 0.64
N PRO A 44 -4.47 -13.10 1.22
CA PRO A 44 -4.99 -13.73 2.44
C PRO A 44 -5.51 -15.14 2.19
N ALA A 45 -5.42 -15.97 3.23
CA ALA A 45 -5.93 -17.35 3.17
C ALA A 45 -7.46 -17.41 3.13
N ALA A 46 -8.12 -16.39 3.70
CA ALA A 46 -9.56 -16.33 3.80
C ALA A 46 -10.12 -15.15 3.01
N PRO A 47 -11.31 -15.29 2.39
CA PRO A 47 -11.97 -14.17 1.73
C PRO A 47 -12.16 -12.99 2.69
N GLY A 48 -11.96 -11.79 2.21
CA GLY A 48 -12.08 -10.58 3.02
C GLY A 48 -10.90 -10.27 3.92
N GLY A 49 -9.87 -11.12 3.91
CA GLY A 49 -8.66 -10.85 4.66
C GLY A 49 -7.82 -9.74 4.04
N LEU A 50 -6.84 -9.28 4.79
CA LEU A 50 -5.96 -8.20 4.38
C LEU A 50 -4.81 -8.72 3.52
N THR A 51 -4.56 -8.06 2.41
CA THR A 51 -3.37 -8.31 1.59
C THR A 51 -2.19 -7.53 2.17
N LEU A 52 -1.04 -8.18 2.28
CA LEU A 52 0.20 -7.53 2.66
C LEU A 52 1.08 -7.37 1.43
N GLY A 53 1.72 -6.21 1.31
CA GLY A 53 2.68 -5.94 0.26
C GLY A 53 4.09 -5.87 0.83
N PHE A 54 5.08 -6.19 0.02
CA PHE A 54 6.50 -6.16 0.42
C PHE A 54 7.27 -5.51 -0.71
N GLN A 55 7.72 -4.28 -0.47
CA GLN A 55 8.46 -3.51 -1.47
C GLN A 55 9.95 -3.67 -1.23
N GLN A 56 10.67 -4.14 -2.25
CA GLN A 56 12.09 -4.36 -2.12
C GLN A 56 12.85 -3.08 -2.40
N LEU A 57 13.61 -2.64 -1.42
CA LEU A 57 14.40 -1.43 -1.48
C LEU A 57 15.80 -1.73 -0.94
N ASP A 58 16.82 -1.12 -1.56
CA ASP A 58 18.20 -1.24 -1.06
C ASP A 58 18.37 -0.53 0.27
N ASP A 59 17.60 0.53 0.49
CA ASP A 59 17.70 1.38 1.68
C ASP A 59 16.33 1.65 2.27
N PRO A 60 15.72 0.65 2.98
CA PRO A 60 14.41 0.86 3.59
C PRO A 60 14.43 1.96 4.63
N THR A 61 13.27 2.60 4.82
CA THR A 61 13.12 3.64 5.84
C THR A 61 13.64 3.17 7.19
N PRO A 62 14.53 3.90 7.84
CA PRO A 62 15.03 3.53 9.15
C PRO A 62 13.98 3.74 10.23
N GLY A 63 14.11 3.01 11.35
CA GLY A 63 13.24 3.15 12.50
C GLY A 63 12.44 1.90 12.79
N LYS A 64 11.50 2.01 13.71
CA LYS A 64 10.71 0.87 14.18
C LYS A 64 9.75 0.35 13.14
N ASN A 65 9.11 1.27 12.42
CA ASN A 65 8.02 0.92 11.51
C ASN A 65 8.41 1.27 10.09
N ARG A 66 8.30 0.27 9.23
CA ARG A 66 8.55 0.42 7.80
C ARG A 66 7.30 0.05 7.02
N GLN A 67 6.14 0.27 7.64
CA GLN A 67 4.87 -0.03 7.01
C GLN A 67 4.15 1.25 6.65
N HIS A 68 3.38 1.21 5.57
CA HIS A 68 2.47 2.26 5.20
C HIS A 68 1.18 1.67 4.65
N LEU A 69 0.10 2.42 4.76
CA LEU A 69 -1.17 2.01 4.20
C LEU A 69 -1.22 2.35 2.72
N ASP A 70 -1.82 1.46 1.93
CA ASP A 70 -2.16 1.73 0.54
C ASP A 70 -3.67 1.75 0.42
N LEU A 71 -4.22 2.93 0.16
CA LEU A 71 -5.64 3.10 0.00
C LEU A 71 -6.03 2.86 -1.45
N ALA A 72 -7.05 2.06 -1.66
CA ALA A 72 -7.67 1.90 -2.97
C ALA A 72 -8.89 2.80 -3.03
N ALA A 73 -8.97 3.64 -4.05
CA ALA A 73 -10.03 4.60 -4.19
C ALA A 73 -10.74 4.46 -5.54
N ASP A 74 -12.06 4.59 -5.53
CA ASP A 74 -12.85 4.56 -6.76
C ASP A 74 -12.59 5.81 -7.60
N ASP A 75 -12.33 6.95 -6.94
CA ASP A 75 -11.99 8.20 -7.60
C ASP A 75 -10.78 8.79 -6.88
N VAL A 76 -9.59 8.58 -7.43
CA VAL A 76 -8.34 9.01 -6.79
C VAL A 76 -8.29 10.53 -6.65
N ALA A 77 -8.61 11.27 -7.70
CA ALA A 77 -8.53 12.74 -7.66
C ALA A 77 -9.47 13.34 -6.61
N ALA A 78 -10.70 12.86 -6.56
CA ALA A 78 -11.68 13.34 -5.58
C ALA A 78 -11.24 12.96 -4.16
N THR A 79 -10.70 11.76 -3.98
CA THR A 79 -10.21 11.30 -2.68
C THR A 79 -9.04 12.14 -2.20
N VAL A 80 -8.06 12.38 -3.07
CA VAL A 80 -6.91 13.21 -2.73
C VAL A 80 -7.36 14.62 -2.33
N GLY A 81 -8.26 15.22 -3.12
CA GLY A 81 -8.78 16.54 -2.81
C GLY A 81 -9.47 16.61 -1.45
N ARG A 82 -10.29 15.60 -1.14
CA ARG A 82 -10.99 15.53 0.14
C ARG A 82 -10.03 15.36 1.32
N LEU A 83 -9.01 14.50 1.16
CA LEU A 83 -8.04 14.26 2.23
C LEU A 83 -7.14 15.48 2.46
N VAL A 84 -6.74 16.17 1.40
CA VAL A 84 -5.97 17.41 1.53
C VAL A 84 -6.80 18.48 2.25
N ALA A 85 -8.07 18.60 1.90
CA ALA A 85 -8.97 19.53 2.58
C ALA A 85 -9.13 19.17 4.07
N ALA A 86 -8.98 17.89 4.42
CA ALA A 86 -9.07 17.42 5.80
C ALA A 86 -7.74 17.51 6.56
N GLY A 87 -6.67 17.99 5.93
CA GLY A 87 -5.39 18.21 6.61
C GLY A 87 -4.22 17.36 6.12
N ALA A 88 -4.41 16.50 5.12
CA ALA A 88 -3.31 15.73 4.57
C ALA A 88 -2.39 16.64 3.74
N GLN A 89 -1.10 16.30 3.73
CA GLN A 89 -0.09 17.03 2.97
C GLN A 89 0.30 16.24 1.73
N PRO A 90 0.30 16.85 0.54
CA PRO A 90 0.84 16.18 -0.65
C PRO A 90 2.34 15.93 -0.50
N VAL A 91 2.78 14.72 -0.86
CA VAL A 91 4.20 14.37 -0.85
C VAL A 91 4.72 14.18 -2.26
N GLY A 92 3.99 13.45 -3.11
CA GLY A 92 4.42 13.23 -4.48
C GLY A 92 3.50 12.30 -5.24
N GLU A 93 3.81 12.14 -6.52
CA GLU A 93 3.07 11.24 -7.40
C GLU A 93 4.08 10.37 -8.12
N HIS A 94 3.74 9.09 -8.27
CA HIS A 94 4.61 8.10 -8.89
C HIS A 94 3.84 7.34 -9.97
N SER A 95 4.58 6.85 -10.96
CA SER A 95 4.00 6.07 -12.06
C SER A 95 4.88 4.90 -12.39
N LEU A 96 4.26 3.81 -12.81
CA LEU A 96 4.96 2.68 -13.42
C LEU A 96 4.93 2.82 -14.94
N PRO A 97 5.84 2.12 -15.66
CA PRO A 97 5.84 2.17 -17.12
C PRO A 97 4.54 1.72 -17.78
N ASP A 98 3.75 0.89 -17.10
CA ASP A 98 2.45 0.42 -17.60
C ASP A 98 1.33 1.46 -17.45
N GLY A 99 1.63 2.63 -16.87
CA GLY A 99 0.66 3.69 -16.69
C GLY A 99 -0.03 3.68 -15.33
N PHE A 100 0.23 2.69 -14.47
CA PHE A 100 -0.32 2.70 -13.12
C PHE A 100 0.32 3.82 -12.31
N THR A 101 -0.51 4.65 -11.66
CA THR A 101 -0.05 5.79 -10.87
C THR A 101 -0.58 5.72 -9.45
N TRP A 102 0.15 6.32 -8.53
CA TRP A 102 -0.33 6.50 -7.17
C TRP A 102 0.17 7.82 -6.62
N THR A 103 -0.61 8.36 -5.69
CA THR A 103 -0.30 9.62 -5.03
C THR A 103 0.11 9.33 -3.59
N VAL A 104 1.21 9.92 -3.15
CA VAL A 104 1.67 9.80 -1.77
C VAL A 104 1.25 11.05 -1.02
N LEU A 105 0.57 10.85 0.10
CA LEU A 105 0.18 11.90 1.03
C LEU A 105 0.76 11.61 2.40
N ALA A 106 0.81 12.62 3.26
CA ALA A 106 1.10 12.44 4.68
C ALA A 106 -0.12 12.87 5.48
N ASP A 107 -0.43 12.12 6.54
CA ASP A 107 -1.51 12.50 7.44
C ASP A 107 -1.09 13.71 8.30
N PRO A 108 -1.99 14.28 9.14
CA PRO A 108 -1.64 15.46 9.94
C PRO A 108 -0.43 15.28 10.87
N ASP A 109 -0.09 14.04 11.21
CA ASP A 109 1.07 13.75 12.06
C ASP A 109 2.31 13.33 11.26
N GLY A 110 2.25 13.39 9.93
CA GLY A 110 3.39 13.10 9.07
C GLY A 110 3.53 11.66 8.61
N ASN A 111 2.57 10.79 8.92
CA ASN A 111 2.62 9.40 8.46
C ASN A 111 2.26 9.33 6.99
N GLN A 112 3.14 8.76 6.18
CA GLN A 112 2.92 8.67 4.74
C GLN A 112 2.04 7.48 4.39
N PHE A 113 1.21 7.67 3.38
CA PHE A 113 0.33 6.63 2.84
C PHE A 113 0.11 6.90 1.36
N CYS A 114 -0.37 5.90 0.64
CA CYS A 114 -0.58 6.01 -0.80
C CYS A 114 -2.07 5.92 -1.13
N VAL A 115 -2.46 6.62 -2.19
CA VAL A 115 -3.81 6.53 -2.77
C VAL A 115 -3.66 6.12 -4.22
N SER A 116 -4.35 5.06 -4.62
CA SER A 116 -4.28 4.53 -5.98
C SER A 116 -5.63 3.97 -6.41
N PRO A 117 -5.81 3.73 -7.72
CA PRO A 117 -6.99 3.01 -8.19
C PRO A 117 -7.00 1.59 -7.64
N ALA A 118 -8.18 1.00 -7.54
CA ALA A 118 -8.29 -0.40 -7.14
C ALA A 118 -7.63 -1.30 -8.18
N HIS A 119 -6.87 -2.30 -7.70
CA HIS A 119 -6.26 -3.31 -8.56
C HIS A 119 -7.24 -4.39 -8.96
N GLY A 120 -7.08 -4.93 -10.15
CA GLY A 120 -7.75 -6.14 -10.57
C GLY A 120 -9.26 -6.08 -10.65
N SER A 121 -9.77 -4.89 -10.81
CA SER A 121 -11.20 -4.71 -11.01
C SER A 121 -11.61 -4.96 -12.45
#